data_da66efb1e063327d89007ffeb31ce03f
#
_entry.id   da66efb1e063327d89007ffeb31ce03f
#
_cell.length_a   1.000
_cell.length_b   1.000
_cell.length_c   1.000
_cell.angle_alpha   90.00
_cell.angle_beta   90.00
_cell.angle_gamma   90.00
#
_symmetry.space_group_name_H-M   'P 1'
#
loop_
_entity.id
_entity.type
_entity.pdbx_description
1 polymer ?
#
loop_
_entity_poly.entity_id
_entity_poly.type
_entity_poly.pdbx_seq_one_letter_code
_entity_poly.pdbx_strand_id
1 'polypeptide(L)'
;MIKKNIYQKIHQASLDAKGVKKGNKVSGMHFHPLEHDATQDVAVQALLDNRLYATCNYLTEVVEAKNMIMVICTMKVHDIDDPKDFILVDGCSAMAGIDKFGTGQAMSYSRKYAFLNLLNLKTGIKDDDGFTAKPFKQNSVEKSAEPTYMDESVNVDEIKDELKNAQSIQGLNLAKNKHRDSVHFLLKNNLRAYR
;
A
#
# COMPACT_ATOMS: atom_id res chain seq x y z
N MET A 1 11.79 10.98 -36.15
CA MET A 1 11.57 10.29 -34.85
C MET A 1 10.22 10.66 -34.31
N ILE A 2 9.43 9.69 -33.87
CA ILE A 2 8.13 9.96 -33.24
C ILE A 2 8.42 10.56 -31.86
N LYS A 3 7.87 11.77 -31.57
CA LYS A 3 8.01 12.42 -30.26
C LYS A 3 7.25 11.57 -29.22
N LYS A 4 7.95 11.07 -28.19
CA LYS A 4 7.31 10.36 -27.08
C LYS A 4 6.47 11.34 -26.25
N ASN A 5 5.27 10.97 -25.86
CA ASN A 5 4.47 11.72 -24.88
C ASN A 5 4.96 11.44 -23.44
N ILE A 6 4.49 12.23 -22.47
CA ILE A 6 4.93 12.15 -21.07
C ILE A 6 4.75 10.74 -20.48
N TYR A 7 3.65 10.05 -20.80
CA TYR A 7 3.39 8.70 -20.27
C TYR A 7 4.39 7.67 -20.85
N GLN A 8 4.76 7.79 -22.11
CA GLN A 8 5.78 6.94 -22.73
C GLN A 8 7.17 7.19 -22.13
N LYS A 9 7.46 8.45 -21.78
CA LYS A 9 8.71 8.81 -21.10
C LYS A 9 8.75 8.27 -19.67
N ILE A 10 7.65 8.37 -18.90
CA ILE A 10 7.55 7.82 -17.55
C ILE A 10 7.65 6.29 -17.59
N HIS A 11 6.97 5.64 -18.53
CA HIS A 11 7.08 4.20 -18.72
C HIS A 11 8.54 3.80 -18.99
N GLN A 12 9.26 4.51 -19.86
CA GLN A 12 10.66 4.25 -20.13
C GLN A 12 11.51 4.49 -18.86
N ALA A 13 11.30 5.59 -18.14
CA ALA A 13 11.99 5.88 -16.89
C ALA A 13 11.78 4.76 -15.85
N SER A 14 10.57 4.20 -15.77
CA SER A 14 10.28 3.04 -14.90
C SER A 14 11.04 1.78 -15.28
N LEU A 15 11.28 1.56 -16.60
CA LEU A 15 12.09 0.44 -17.08
C LEU A 15 13.59 0.66 -16.84
N ASP A 16 14.05 1.89 -16.98
CA ASP A 16 15.46 2.27 -16.81
C ASP A 16 15.84 2.33 -15.32
N ALA A 17 14.87 2.64 -14.45
CA ALA A 17 15.07 2.69 -13.02
C ALA A 17 15.42 1.31 -12.46
N LYS A 18 16.65 1.17 -11.97
CA LYS A 18 17.05 -0.03 -11.23
C LYS A 18 16.31 -0.05 -9.89
N GLY A 19 15.85 -1.23 -9.48
CA GLY A 19 15.20 -1.36 -8.17
C GLY A 19 16.06 -0.81 -7.04
N VAL A 20 15.42 -0.22 -6.04
CA VAL A 20 16.12 0.34 -4.87
C VAL A 20 16.32 -0.76 -3.84
N LYS A 21 17.57 -0.97 -3.42
CA LYS A 21 17.88 -1.91 -2.34
C LYS A 21 17.63 -1.25 -1.00
N LYS A 22 17.00 -1.96 -0.08
CA LYS A 22 16.94 -1.54 1.33
C LYS A 22 18.35 -1.54 1.90
N GLY A 23 18.64 -0.55 2.76
CA GLY A 23 19.91 -0.43 3.44
C GLY A 23 20.19 -1.58 4.42
N ASN A 24 21.36 -1.57 5.03
CA ASN A 24 21.72 -2.54 6.04
C ASN A 24 20.89 -2.35 7.31
N LYS A 25 20.60 -3.45 7.99
CA LYS A 25 19.91 -3.42 9.29
C LYS A 25 20.79 -2.69 10.31
N VAL A 26 20.24 -1.63 10.89
CA VAL A 26 20.91 -0.90 11.97
C VAL A 26 20.58 -1.56 13.31
N SER A 27 21.54 -1.57 14.23
CA SER A 27 21.34 -2.10 15.60
C SER A 27 20.13 -1.43 16.26
N GLY A 28 19.20 -2.23 16.77
CA GLY A 28 17.95 -1.77 17.37
C GLY A 28 16.77 -1.64 16.41
N MET A 29 16.96 -1.80 15.09
CA MET A 29 15.86 -1.86 14.14
C MET A 29 15.47 -3.30 13.80
N HIS A 30 14.18 -3.58 13.78
CA HIS A 30 13.65 -4.90 13.38
C HIS A 30 13.45 -5.04 11.86
N PHE A 31 13.70 -3.99 11.09
CA PHE A 31 13.50 -3.94 9.63
C PHE A 31 14.72 -3.34 8.93
N HIS A 32 14.81 -3.55 7.62
CA HIS A 32 15.80 -2.92 6.74
C HIS A 32 15.25 -1.57 6.25
N PRO A 33 15.88 -0.44 6.56
CA PRO A 33 15.38 0.86 6.13
C PRO A 33 15.51 1.01 4.62
N LEU A 34 14.49 1.58 3.99
CA LEU A 34 14.58 2.09 2.63
C LEU A 34 15.06 3.54 2.72
N GLU A 35 16.31 3.76 2.40
CA GLU A 35 16.94 5.07 2.48
C GLU A 35 16.32 6.05 1.48
N HIS A 36 16.12 7.29 1.93
CA HIS A 36 15.56 8.35 1.10
C HIS A 36 16.48 8.64 -0.09
N ASP A 37 17.77 8.84 0.17
CA ASP A 37 18.73 9.23 -0.84
C ASP A 37 18.90 8.16 -1.92
N ALA A 38 18.99 6.88 -1.52
CA ALA A 38 19.07 5.78 -2.49
C ALA A 38 17.84 5.70 -3.43
N THR A 39 16.65 5.99 -2.91
CA THR A 39 15.43 6.06 -3.73
C THR A 39 15.47 7.26 -4.65
N GLN A 40 15.87 8.42 -4.12
CA GLN A 40 15.92 9.66 -4.88
C GLN A 40 16.95 9.59 -6.01
N ASP A 41 18.15 9.07 -5.75
CA ASP A 41 19.20 8.97 -6.77
C ASP A 41 18.76 8.13 -7.96
N VAL A 42 18.17 6.95 -7.69
CA VAL A 42 17.66 6.08 -8.78
C VAL A 42 16.53 6.74 -9.55
N ALA A 43 15.56 7.33 -8.83
CA ALA A 43 14.38 7.91 -9.46
C ALA A 43 14.71 9.19 -10.25
N VAL A 44 15.49 10.09 -9.67
CA VAL A 44 15.88 11.36 -10.32
C VAL A 44 16.70 11.08 -11.56
N GLN A 45 17.68 10.17 -11.50
CA GLN A 45 18.49 9.82 -12.66
C GLN A 45 17.62 9.27 -13.79
N ALA A 46 16.72 8.32 -13.49
CA ALA A 46 15.84 7.74 -14.50
C ALA A 46 14.89 8.78 -15.14
N LEU A 47 14.41 9.75 -14.36
CA LEU A 47 13.58 10.84 -14.89
C LEU A 47 14.40 11.75 -15.81
N LEU A 48 15.58 12.18 -15.38
CA LEU A 48 16.45 13.09 -16.15
C LEU A 48 16.89 12.46 -17.48
N ASP A 49 17.26 11.18 -17.47
CA ASP A 49 17.65 10.44 -18.68
C ASP A 49 16.50 10.35 -19.70
N ASN A 50 15.26 10.40 -19.22
CA ASN A 50 14.05 10.43 -20.05
C ASN A 50 13.47 11.85 -20.24
N ARG A 51 14.24 12.90 -19.97
CA ARG A 51 13.86 14.31 -20.15
C ARG A 51 12.60 14.69 -19.38
N LEU A 52 12.51 14.19 -18.15
CA LEU A 52 11.47 14.50 -17.18
C LEU A 52 12.07 15.20 -15.96
N TYR A 53 11.32 16.09 -15.36
CA TYR A 53 11.73 16.81 -14.14
C TYR A 53 10.60 16.83 -13.12
N ALA A 54 10.91 16.44 -11.88
CA ALA A 54 9.94 16.38 -10.80
C ALA A 54 10.13 17.50 -9.77
N THR A 55 9.01 18.14 -9.40
CA THR A 55 8.93 19.09 -8.28
C THR A 55 7.95 18.59 -7.25
N CYS A 56 8.13 18.95 -5.98
CA CYS A 56 7.25 18.55 -4.89
C CYS A 56 6.69 19.78 -4.17
N ASN A 57 5.38 19.77 -3.93
CA ASN A 57 4.70 20.65 -3.00
C ASN A 57 4.30 19.86 -1.76
N TYR A 58 4.33 20.50 -0.60
CA TYR A 58 4.03 19.86 0.66
C TYR A 58 2.92 20.60 1.40
N LEU A 59 1.95 19.85 1.89
CA LEU A 59 0.98 20.30 2.88
C LEU A 59 1.34 19.64 4.22
N THR A 60 1.38 20.45 5.29
CA THR A 60 1.72 19.98 6.62
C THR A 60 0.52 20.15 7.54
N GLU A 61 0.16 19.08 8.25
CA GLU A 61 -0.93 19.05 9.21
C GLU A 61 -0.44 18.52 10.57
N VAL A 62 -0.94 19.11 11.66
CA VAL A 62 -0.69 18.61 13.01
C VAL A 62 -1.78 17.60 13.37
N VAL A 63 -1.39 16.39 13.75
CA VAL A 63 -2.28 15.35 14.24
C VAL A 63 -2.19 15.31 15.77
N GLU A 64 -2.94 16.21 16.43
CA GLU A 64 -2.87 16.43 17.88
C GLU A 64 -3.07 15.15 18.68
N ALA A 65 -4.06 14.33 18.33
CA ALA A 65 -4.36 13.06 19.01
C ALA A 65 -3.18 12.09 19.08
N LYS A 66 -2.18 12.22 18.18
CA LYS A 66 -0.99 11.37 18.12
C LYS A 66 0.29 12.10 18.47
N ASN A 67 0.24 13.40 18.72
CA ASN A 67 1.41 14.26 18.86
C ASN A 67 2.40 14.09 17.70
N MET A 68 1.87 14.13 16.47
CA MET A 68 2.63 13.91 15.23
C MET A 68 2.33 15.01 14.20
N ILE A 69 3.28 15.21 13.31
CA ILE A 69 3.12 16.00 12.09
C ILE A 69 2.89 15.04 10.93
N MET A 70 1.83 15.26 10.16
CA MET A 70 1.60 14.61 8.88
C MET A 70 2.00 15.57 7.75
N VAL A 71 2.79 15.07 6.81
CA VAL A 71 3.16 15.79 5.59
C VAL A 71 2.61 15.03 4.40
N ILE A 72 1.88 15.73 3.55
CA ILE A 72 1.33 15.22 2.29
C ILE A 72 2.15 15.83 1.15
N CYS A 73 2.73 14.98 0.31
CA CYS A 73 3.49 15.38 -0.86
C CYS A 73 2.63 15.24 -2.11
N THR A 74 2.51 16.31 -2.87
CA THR A 74 2.05 16.31 -4.25
C THR A 74 3.25 16.51 -5.15
N MET A 75 3.59 15.50 -5.94
CA MET A 75 4.69 15.58 -6.91
C MET A 75 4.16 15.93 -8.29
N LYS A 76 4.75 16.93 -8.91
CA LYS A 76 4.46 17.32 -10.29
C LYS A 76 5.64 16.94 -11.19
N VAL A 77 5.38 16.12 -12.19
CA VAL A 77 6.38 15.66 -13.16
C VAL A 77 6.14 16.37 -14.47
N HIS A 78 7.14 17.11 -14.93
CA HIS A 78 7.10 17.91 -16.17
C HIS A 78 7.85 17.21 -17.29
N ASP A 79 7.31 17.29 -18.49
CA ASP A 79 8.07 17.01 -19.72
C ASP A 79 8.98 18.23 -20.03
N ILE A 80 10.30 18.03 -20.08
CA ILE A 80 11.26 19.10 -20.41
C ILE A 80 11.09 19.60 -21.85
N ASP A 81 10.62 18.72 -22.77
CA ASP A 81 10.40 19.06 -24.17
C ASP A 81 9.06 19.77 -24.41
N ASP A 82 8.14 19.69 -23.47
CA ASP A 82 6.86 20.37 -23.46
C ASP A 82 6.44 20.74 -22.03
N PRO A 83 6.88 21.88 -21.49
CA PRO A 83 6.63 22.24 -20.10
C PRO A 83 5.15 22.39 -19.73
N LYS A 84 4.24 22.43 -20.72
CA LYS A 84 2.80 22.43 -20.48
C LYS A 84 2.26 21.01 -20.22
N ASP A 85 2.99 19.99 -20.67
CA ASP A 85 2.64 18.59 -20.41
C ASP A 85 3.23 18.15 -19.07
N PHE A 86 2.36 17.78 -18.15
CA PHE A 86 2.74 17.34 -16.81
C PHE A 86 1.73 16.35 -16.25
N ILE A 87 2.17 15.55 -15.30
CA ILE A 87 1.29 14.72 -14.47
C ILE A 87 1.47 15.05 -13.00
N LEU A 88 0.45 14.73 -12.19
CA LEU A 88 0.47 14.85 -10.73
C LEU A 88 0.46 13.45 -10.10
N VAL A 89 1.27 13.30 -9.05
CA VAL A 89 1.26 12.15 -8.14
C VAL A 89 0.85 12.68 -6.77
N ASP A 90 -0.38 12.42 -6.40
CA ASP A 90 -1.01 12.96 -5.20
C ASP A 90 -1.06 11.97 -4.04
N GLY A 91 -1.28 12.49 -2.83
CA GLY A 91 -1.66 11.72 -1.66
C GLY A 91 -0.52 10.93 -1.01
N CYS A 92 0.72 11.17 -1.38
CA CYS A 92 1.86 10.51 -0.74
C CYS A 92 2.15 11.15 0.61
N SER A 93 1.70 10.53 1.70
CA SER A 93 1.82 11.07 3.05
C SER A 93 2.81 10.29 3.92
N ALA A 94 3.38 10.99 4.90
CA ALA A 94 4.20 10.42 5.96
C ALA A 94 3.97 11.17 7.26
N MET A 95 4.19 10.50 8.39
CA MET A 95 4.10 11.10 9.72
C MET A 95 5.45 11.03 10.43
N ALA A 96 5.73 12.04 11.26
CA ALA A 96 6.86 12.06 12.18
C ALA A 96 6.45 12.72 13.50
N GLY A 97 7.28 12.53 14.55
CA GLY A 97 7.05 13.19 15.84
C GLY A 97 7.16 14.71 15.75
N ILE A 98 6.50 15.42 16.67
CA ILE A 98 6.62 16.88 16.80
C ILE A 98 7.94 17.19 17.52
N ASP A 99 8.99 17.33 16.74
CA ASP A 99 10.31 17.79 17.20
C ASP A 99 11.00 18.63 16.11
N LYS A 100 12.21 19.10 16.38
CA LYS A 100 12.95 19.96 15.44
C LYS A 100 13.28 19.28 14.09
N PHE A 101 13.21 17.97 13.99
CA PHE A 101 13.53 17.21 12.77
C PHE A 101 12.27 16.62 12.10
N GLY A 102 11.15 16.52 12.82
CA GLY A 102 9.97 15.78 12.42
C GLY A 102 9.41 16.19 11.06
N THR A 103 9.28 17.50 10.83
CA THR A 103 8.79 18.00 9.54
C THR A 103 9.70 17.58 8.39
N GLY A 104 11.03 17.72 8.54
CA GLY A 104 11.99 17.34 7.52
C GLY A 104 11.99 15.84 7.26
N GLN A 105 11.87 15.02 8.29
CA GLN A 105 11.74 13.56 8.16
C GLN A 105 10.46 13.20 7.39
N ALA A 106 9.31 13.76 7.79
CA ALA A 106 8.04 13.50 7.13
C ALA A 106 8.05 13.95 5.66
N MET A 107 8.67 15.10 5.34
CA MET A 107 8.87 15.56 3.96
C MET A 107 9.71 14.58 3.14
N SER A 108 10.84 14.12 3.67
CA SER A 108 11.71 13.16 3.00
C SER A 108 10.99 11.83 2.72
N TYR A 109 10.23 11.33 3.70
CA TYR A 109 9.47 10.08 3.53
C TYR A 109 8.33 10.22 2.54
N SER A 110 7.53 11.29 2.61
CA SER A 110 6.42 11.50 1.69
C SER A 110 6.91 11.66 0.23
N ARG A 111 8.02 12.36 0.02
CA ARG A 111 8.69 12.46 -1.29
C ARG A 111 9.20 11.11 -1.80
N LYS A 112 9.82 10.32 -0.92
CA LYS A 112 10.26 8.96 -1.24
C LYS A 112 9.10 8.11 -1.76
N TYR A 113 7.96 8.12 -1.07
CA TYR A 113 6.77 7.39 -1.51
C TYR A 113 6.23 7.91 -2.84
N ALA A 114 6.31 9.21 -3.11
CA ALA A 114 5.93 9.76 -4.40
C ALA A 114 6.78 9.20 -5.56
N PHE A 115 8.11 9.09 -5.39
CA PHE A 115 8.98 8.48 -6.38
C PHE A 115 8.72 6.97 -6.56
N LEU A 116 8.51 6.24 -5.45
CA LEU A 116 8.19 4.82 -5.51
C LEU A 116 6.90 4.57 -6.31
N ASN A 117 5.87 5.39 -6.07
CA ASN A 117 4.59 5.30 -6.77
C ASN A 117 4.70 5.69 -8.24
N LEU A 118 5.39 6.80 -8.54
CA LEU A 118 5.56 7.31 -9.90
C LEU A 118 6.19 6.27 -10.84
N LEU A 119 7.26 5.63 -10.38
CA LEU A 119 8.07 4.71 -11.20
C LEU A 119 7.82 3.23 -10.89
N ASN A 120 6.88 2.89 -10.01
CA ASN A 120 6.62 1.52 -9.55
C ASN A 120 7.91 0.80 -9.12
N LEU A 121 8.76 1.50 -8.35
CA LEU A 121 10.08 0.98 -7.99
C LEU A 121 9.98 -0.23 -7.07
N LYS A 122 10.67 -1.30 -7.44
CA LYS A 122 10.79 -2.50 -6.59
C LYS A 122 11.86 -2.27 -5.52
N THR A 123 11.53 -2.54 -4.27
CA THR A 123 12.47 -2.41 -3.15
C THR A 123 13.32 -3.65 -2.90
N GLY A 124 13.10 -4.73 -3.64
CA GLY A 124 13.96 -5.93 -3.70
C GLY A 124 13.96 -6.85 -2.49
N ILE A 125 13.40 -6.43 -1.35
CA ILE A 125 13.28 -7.25 -0.15
C ILE A 125 11.79 -7.40 0.16
N LYS A 126 11.33 -8.62 0.48
CA LYS A 126 9.98 -8.84 0.97
C LYS A 126 9.74 -7.90 2.15
N ASP A 127 8.59 -7.23 2.16
CA ASP A 127 8.21 -6.40 3.30
C ASP A 127 8.17 -7.28 4.54
N ASP A 128 9.10 -6.99 5.44
CA ASP A 128 9.24 -7.71 6.71
C ASP A 128 8.47 -6.92 7.77
N ASP A 129 7.21 -6.60 7.44
CA ASP A 129 6.32 -5.77 8.27
C ASP A 129 5.82 -6.50 9.53
N GLY A 130 6.53 -7.55 9.96
CA GLY A 130 6.15 -8.35 11.12
C GLY A 130 4.90 -9.21 10.88
N PHE A 131 4.19 -8.99 9.80
CA PHE A 131 3.17 -9.89 9.27
C PHE A 131 3.80 -10.81 8.22
N THR A 132 4.72 -11.66 8.65
CA THR A 132 4.99 -12.86 7.86
C THR A 132 3.71 -13.68 7.92
N ALA A 133 2.81 -13.46 6.97
CA ALA A 133 1.90 -14.52 6.60
C ALA A 133 2.81 -15.74 6.40
N LYS A 134 2.72 -16.72 7.32
CA LYS A 134 3.42 -17.99 7.17
C LYS A 134 3.16 -18.37 5.73
N PRO A 135 4.19 -18.67 4.90
CA PRO A 135 3.94 -19.05 3.53
C PRO A 135 2.91 -20.14 3.58
N PHE A 136 1.80 -19.96 2.89
CA PHE A 136 0.85 -21.03 2.68
C PHE A 136 1.70 -22.18 2.15
N LYS A 137 1.94 -23.21 2.97
CA LYS A 137 2.54 -24.43 2.49
C LYS A 137 1.57 -24.86 1.39
N GLN A 138 1.93 -24.66 0.14
CA GLN A 138 1.36 -25.43 -0.94
C GLN A 138 1.71 -26.88 -0.58
N ASN A 139 0.82 -27.51 0.16
CA ASN A 139 0.84 -28.94 0.21
C ASN A 139 0.75 -29.33 -1.26
N SER A 140 1.79 -30.01 -1.73
CA SER A 140 1.77 -30.72 -2.99
C SER A 140 0.39 -31.32 -3.13
N VAL A 141 -0.33 -30.91 -4.18
CA VAL A 141 -1.65 -31.44 -4.49
C VAL A 141 -1.44 -32.90 -4.80
N GLU A 142 -1.50 -33.76 -3.79
CA GLU A 142 -1.94 -35.12 -3.99
C GLU A 142 -3.36 -35.03 -4.53
N LYS A 143 -3.53 -35.49 -5.76
CA LYS A 143 -4.84 -35.74 -6.34
C LYS A 143 -5.58 -36.69 -5.42
N SER A 144 -6.40 -36.16 -4.53
CA SER A 144 -7.40 -36.95 -3.87
C SER A 144 -8.50 -36.06 -3.29
N ALA A 145 -9.70 -36.46 -3.64
CA ALA A 145 -10.99 -36.08 -3.08
C ALA A 145 -11.51 -34.69 -3.45
N GLU A 146 -12.60 -34.73 -4.17
CA GLU A 146 -13.61 -33.70 -4.27
C GLU A 146 -13.87 -33.08 -2.88
N PRO A 147 -14.07 -31.77 -2.76
CA PRO A 147 -14.43 -31.18 -1.48
C PRO A 147 -15.75 -31.82 -1.03
N THR A 148 -15.68 -32.63 0.01
CA THR A 148 -16.84 -33.08 0.74
C THR A 148 -17.56 -31.80 1.19
N TYR A 149 -18.69 -31.50 0.58
CA TYR A 149 -19.62 -30.51 1.06
C TYR A 149 -20.00 -30.93 2.47
N MET A 150 -19.53 -30.22 3.48
CA MET A 150 -20.13 -30.33 4.79
C MET A 150 -21.57 -29.83 4.64
N ASP A 151 -22.48 -30.77 4.67
CA ASP A 151 -23.91 -30.54 4.75
C ASP A 151 -24.26 -30.17 6.21
N GLU A 152 -23.69 -29.07 6.68
CA GLU A 152 -24.19 -28.34 7.82
C GLU A 152 -25.10 -27.25 7.26
N SER A 153 -26.39 -27.55 7.26
CA SER A 153 -27.42 -26.56 7.01
C SER A 153 -27.21 -25.37 7.95
N VAL A 154 -26.63 -24.27 7.43
CA VAL A 154 -26.43 -23.03 8.15
C VAL A 154 -27.78 -22.56 8.60
N ASN A 155 -28.09 -22.64 9.89
CA ASN A 155 -29.36 -22.21 10.44
C ASN A 155 -29.43 -20.69 10.47
N VAL A 156 -29.93 -20.10 9.38
CA VAL A 156 -30.01 -18.65 9.17
C VAL A 156 -30.91 -17.99 10.24
N ASP A 157 -31.91 -18.70 10.73
CA ASP A 157 -32.84 -18.16 11.70
C ASP A 157 -32.22 -18.07 13.09
N GLU A 158 -31.38 -19.04 13.47
CA GLU A 158 -30.59 -18.96 14.71
C GLU A 158 -29.62 -17.77 14.70
N ILE A 159 -28.95 -17.52 13.57
CA ILE A 159 -28.05 -16.36 13.40
C ILE A 159 -28.82 -15.05 13.55
N LYS A 160 -30.00 -14.94 12.92
CA LYS A 160 -30.85 -13.76 13.02
C LYS A 160 -31.34 -13.51 14.44
N ASP A 161 -31.70 -14.56 15.15
CA ASP A 161 -32.22 -14.44 16.52
C ASP A 161 -31.11 -14.07 17.51
N GLU A 162 -29.92 -14.62 17.39
CA GLU A 162 -28.77 -14.20 18.19
C GLU A 162 -28.38 -12.73 17.91
N LEU A 163 -28.40 -12.29 16.66
CA LEU A 163 -28.10 -10.90 16.32
C LEU A 163 -29.18 -9.92 16.81
N LYS A 164 -30.49 -10.30 16.78
CA LYS A 164 -31.58 -9.48 17.28
C LYS A 164 -31.59 -9.38 18.81
N ASN A 165 -31.20 -10.45 19.50
CA ASN A 165 -31.19 -10.52 20.93
C ASN A 165 -29.95 -9.92 21.61
N ALA A 166 -28.99 -9.46 20.82
CA ALA A 166 -27.78 -8.81 21.31
C ALA A 166 -28.11 -7.43 21.91
N GLN A 167 -28.21 -7.34 23.24
CA GLN A 167 -28.58 -6.12 23.97
C GLN A 167 -27.41 -5.12 24.13
N SER A 168 -26.24 -5.43 23.69
CA SER A 168 -25.06 -4.56 23.79
C SER A 168 -24.13 -4.68 22.57
N ILE A 169 -23.28 -3.66 22.37
CA ILE A 169 -22.24 -3.67 21.31
C ILE A 169 -21.29 -4.86 21.50
N GLN A 170 -20.97 -5.23 22.72
CA GLN A 170 -20.14 -6.39 23.02
C GLN A 170 -20.83 -7.70 22.63
N GLY A 171 -22.11 -7.85 22.97
CA GLY A 171 -22.94 -9.00 22.58
C GLY A 171 -23.05 -9.14 21.06
N LEU A 172 -23.27 -8.02 20.36
CA LEU A 172 -23.34 -7.99 18.89
C LEU A 172 -22.02 -8.43 18.22
N ASN A 173 -20.89 -7.98 18.77
CA ASN A 173 -19.58 -8.36 18.27
C ASN A 173 -19.27 -9.84 18.54
N LEU A 174 -19.72 -10.38 19.65
CA LEU A 174 -19.57 -11.78 19.99
C LEU A 174 -20.37 -12.67 19.04
N ALA A 175 -21.65 -12.32 18.78
CA ALA A 175 -22.51 -13.02 17.84
C ALA A 175 -21.96 -12.97 16.40
N LYS A 176 -21.47 -11.81 15.95
CA LYS A 176 -20.80 -11.67 14.65
C LYS A 176 -19.55 -12.55 14.51
N ASN A 177 -18.74 -12.64 15.56
CA ASN A 177 -17.53 -13.46 15.53
C ASN A 177 -17.85 -14.96 15.55
N LYS A 178 -18.86 -15.37 16.31
CA LYS A 178 -19.33 -16.77 16.37
C LYS A 178 -19.82 -17.26 15.01
N HIS A 179 -20.54 -16.40 14.26
CA HIS A 179 -21.13 -16.76 12.97
C HIS A 179 -20.36 -16.22 11.74
N ARG A 180 -19.13 -15.77 11.94
CA ARG A 180 -18.33 -15.10 10.88
C ARG A 180 -18.21 -15.92 9.61
N ASP A 181 -17.91 -17.21 9.76
CA ASP A 181 -17.67 -18.11 8.60
C ASP A 181 -18.99 -18.46 7.91
N SER A 182 -20.06 -18.66 8.68
CA SER A 182 -21.42 -18.90 8.17
C SER A 182 -21.96 -17.68 7.38
N VAL A 183 -21.79 -16.48 7.92
CA VAL A 183 -22.17 -15.23 7.23
C VAL A 183 -21.36 -15.03 5.96
N HIS A 184 -20.06 -15.31 5.99
CA HIS A 184 -19.21 -15.23 4.80
C HIS A 184 -19.62 -16.22 3.72
N PHE A 185 -19.97 -17.44 4.10
CA PHE A 185 -20.49 -18.47 3.20
C PHE A 185 -21.82 -18.05 2.54
N LEU A 186 -22.76 -17.50 3.32
CA LEU A 186 -24.04 -17.00 2.81
C LEU A 186 -23.87 -15.82 1.83
N LEU A 187 -23.01 -14.86 2.14
CA LEU A 187 -22.71 -13.74 1.26
C LEU A 187 -22.11 -14.21 -0.07
N LYS A 188 -21.19 -15.17 -0.04
CA LYS A 188 -20.53 -15.71 -1.23
C LYS A 188 -21.49 -16.48 -2.13
N ASN A 189 -22.46 -17.20 -1.56
CA ASN A 189 -23.43 -17.99 -2.33
C ASN A 189 -24.60 -17.15 -2.84
N ASN A 190 -25.06 -16.14 -2.10
CA ASN A 190 -26.10 -15.21 -2.59
C ASN A 190 -25.59 -14.33 -3.74
N LEU A 191 -24.32 -13.93 -3.75
CA LEU A 191 -23.74 -13.19 -4.88
C LEU A 191 -23.64 -14.03 -6.16
N ARG A 192 -23.69 -15.37 -6.09
CA ARG A 192 -23.76 -16.26 -7.26
C ARG A 192 -25.16 -16.47 -7.80
N ALA A 193 -26.20 -16.23 -7.00
CA ALA A 193 -27.59 -16.38 -7.41
C ALA A 193 -28.14 -15.19 -8.22
N TYR A 194 -27.40 -14.06 -8.23
CA TYR A 194 -27.76 -12.83 -8.95
C TYR A 194 -26.87 -12.56 -10.20
N ARG A 195 -26.13 -13.56 -10.67
CA ARG A 195 -25.44 -13.58 -11.96
C ARG A 195 -26.04 -14.67 -12.84
#